data_6704a5343b3ad2a15dc38824c986040e
#
_entry.id   6704a5343b3ad2a15dc38824c986040e
#
_cell.length_a   1.000
_cell.length_b   1.000
_cell.length_c   1.000
_cell.angle_alpha   90.00
_cell.angle_beta   90.00
_cell.angle_gamma   90.00
#
_symmetry.space_group_name_H-M   'P 1'
#
loop_
_entity.id
_entity.type
_entity.pdbx_description
1 polymer ?
#
loop_
_entity_poly.entity_id
_entity_poly.type
_entity_poly.pdbx_seq_one_letter_code
_entity_poly.pdbx_strand_id
1 'polypeptide(L)'
;MKKSLTYWQTVGFFFVSVVGTLLHFLFDWSGENPLVALFAPVNESVWEHMKLVLWPMAVFALAEYRSIGKEIGRFWCAKLKGLLTALALIPAVYYIYTGALGTHWMLFDIAIFFLATGAGFWVETRTLTQGKPCRIPNKVAAGLIVLILVVFALVTFLPPQVPLFQDPLSGGYGFPG
;
A
#
# COMPACT_ATOMS: atom_id res chain seq x y z
N MET A 1 -6.30 16.99 20.12
CA MET A 1 -5.48 15.93 19.53
C MET A 1 -6.28 14.71 19.05
N LYS A 2 -7.08 13.99 19.88
CA LYS A 2 -7.86 12.81 19.39
C LYS A 2 -8.81 13.10 18.22
N LYS A 3 -9.61 14.16 18.27
CA LYS A 3 -10.53 14.54 17.16
C LYS A 3 -9.76 14.85 15.85
N SER A 4 -8.62 15.53 15.94
CA SER A 4 -7.77 15.81 14.79
C SER A 4 -7.19 14.53 14.20
N LEU A 5 -6.72 13.59 15.03
CA LEU A 5 -6.19 12.31 14.55
C LEU A 5 -7.27 11.49 13.84
N THR A 6 -8.47 11.33 14.43
CA THR A 6 -9.58 10.62 13.78
C THR A 6 -9.93 11.22 12.42
N TYR A 7 -9.98 12.56 12.34
CA TYR A 7 -10.20 13.25 11.07
C TYR A 7 -9.15 12.88 10.02
N TRP A 8 -7.85 13.00 10.35
CA TRP A 8 -6.77 12.68 9.42
C TRP A 8 -6.79 11.22 8.98
N GLN A 9 -7.06 10.27 9.90
CA GLN A 9 -7.14 8.85 9.54
C GLN A 9 -8.34 8.55 8.64
N THR A 10 -9.49 9.20 8.87
CA THR A 10 -10.67 9.05 8.00
C THR A 10 -10.41 9.64 6.61
N VAL A 11 -9.88 10.88 6.55
CA VAL A 11 -9.51 11.51 5.27
C VAL A 11 -8.47 10.67 4.54
N GLY A 12 -7.48 10.12 5.25
CA GLY A 12 -6.46 9.25 4.68
C GLY A 12 -7.04 7.99 4.04
N PHE A 13 -7.98 7.33 4.72
CA PHE A 13 -8.67 6.17 4.16
C PHE A 13 -9.36 6.51 2.83
N PHE A 14 -10.14 7.59 2.78
CA PHE A 14 -10.82 8.00 1.54
C PHE A 14 -9.82 8.46 0.48
N PHE A 15 -8.76 9.20 0.85
CA PHE A 15 -7.70 9.59 -0.06
C PHE A 15 -7.04 8.38 -0.72
N VAL A 16 -6.61 7.39 0.07
CA VAL A 16 -5.99 6.17 -0.45
C VAL A 16 -6.96 5.39 -1.32
N SER A 17 -8.23 5.31 -0.92
CA SER A 17 -9.27 4.62 -1.68
C SER A 17 -9.47 5.24 -3.07
N VAL A 18 -9.58 6.57 -3.15
CA VAL A 18 -9.78 7.28 -4.42
C VAL A 18 -8.51 7.26 -5.27
N VAL A 19 -7.37 7.67 -4.70
CA VAL A 19 -6.10 7.76 -5.45
C VAL A 19 -5.63 6.37 -5.88
N GLY A 20 -5.75 5.36 -5.01
CA GLY A 20 -5.41 3.98 -5.36
C GLY A 20 -6.25 3.46 -6.53
N THR A 21 -7.56 3.68 -6.50
CA THR A 21 -8.44 3.32 -7.63
C THR A 21 -8.03 4.01 -8.93
N LEU A 22 -7.67 5.30 -8.88
CA LEU A 22 -7.21 6.04 -10.07
C LEU A 22 -5.84 5.54 -10.56
N LEU A 23 -4.93 5.19 -9.65
CA LEU A 23 -3.63 4.63 -10.00
C LEU A 23 -3.75 3.33 -10.79
N HIS A 24 -4.80 2.54 -10.57
CA HIS A 24 -5.03 1.29 -11.30
C HIS A 24 -5.12 1.50 -12.82
N PHE A 25 -5.64 2.64 -13.26
CA PHE A 25 -5.80 2.97 -14.68
C PHE A 25 -4.68 3.86 -15.23
N LEU A 26 -3.85 4.41 -14.34
CA LEU A 26 -2.91 5.48 -14.70
C LEU A 26 -1.84 5.02 -15.68
N PHE A 27 -1.40 3.76 -15.60
CA PHE A 27 -0.39 3.21 -16.51
C PHE A 27 -0.91 3.19 -17.93
N ASP A 28 -2.12 2.66 -18.16
CA ASP A 28 -2.76 2.63 -19.48
C ASP A 28 -3.05 4.04 -20.00
N TRP A 29 -3.58 4.92 -19.15
CA TRP A 29 -3.86 6.31 -19.54
C TRP A 29 -2.60 7.10 -19.91
N SER A 30 -1.45 6.71 -19.39
CA SER A 30 -0.16 7.35 -19.72
C SER A 30 0.47 6.84 -21.02
N GLY A 31 -0.16 5.87 -21.70
CA GLY A 31 0.41 5.18 -22.85
C GLY A 31 1.59 4.28 -22.45
N GLU A 32 1.44 3.57 -21.34
CA GLU A 32 2.44 2.61 -20.82
C GLU A 32 3.81 3.25 -20.51
N ASN A 33 3.77 4.48 -20.01
CA ASN A 33 4.98 5.24 -19.73
C ASN A 33 5.83 4.60 -18.61
N PRO A 34 7.13 4.28 -18.84
CA PRO A 34 8.00 3.65 -17.84
C PRO A 34 8.18 4.45 -16.54
N LEU A 35 8.06 5.78 -16.58
CA LEU A 35 8.11 6.59 -15.37
C LEU A 35 6.86 6.43 -14.52
N VAL A 36 5.71 6.22 -15.15
CA VAL A 36 4.44 5.96 -14.46
C VAL A 36 4.45 4.55 -13.86
N ALA A 37 5.11 3.59 -14.49
CA ALA A 37 5.28 2.23 -13.99
C ALA A 37 5.94 2.15 -12.59
N LEU A 38 6.72 3.17 -12.20
CA LEU A 38 7.29 3.24 -10.85
C LEU A 38 6.22 3.33 -9.76
N PHE A 39 5.08 3.94 -10.07
CA PHE A 39 4.02 4.28 -9.11
C PHE A 39 2.74 3.50 -9.33
N ALA A 40 2.38 3.25 -10.57
CA ALA A 40 1.16 2.57 -10.99
C ALA A 40 1.41 1.08 -11.28
N PRO A 41 0.41 0.21 -11.11
CA PRO A 41 0.48 -1.17 -11.57
C PRO A 41 0.67 -1.23 -13.08
N VAL A 42 1.54 -2.14 -13.53
CA VAL A 42 1.81 -2.37 -14.97
C VAL A 42 1.15 -3.65 -15.49
N ASN A 43 0.61 -4.47 -14.60
CA ASN A 43 -0.09 -5.71 -14.90
C ASN A 43 -0.98 -6.11 -13.71
N GLU A 44 -1.75 -7.20 -13.85
CA GLU A 44 -2.72 -7.68 -12.88
C GLU A 44 -2.12 -8.56 -11.76
N SER A 45 -0.80 -8.58 -11.57
CA SER A 45 -0.19 -9.36 -10.49
C SER A 45 -0.52 -8.78 -9.11
N VAL A 46 -0.54 -9.64 -8.11
CA VAL A 46 -0.81 -9.24 -6.72
C VAL A 46 0.22 -8.22 -6.23
N TRP A 47 1.50 -8.38 -6.62
CA TRP A 47 2.57 -7.45 -6.28
C TRP A 47 2.29 -6.03 -6.81
N GLU A 48 1.91 -5.92 -8.08
CA GLU A 48 1.62 -4.63 -8.70
C GLU A 48 0.41 -3.96 -8.06
N HIS A 49 -0.63 -4.72 -7.72
CA HIS A 49 -1.80 -4.18 -7.01
C HIS A 49 -1.49 -3.65 -5.61
N MET A 50 -0.45 -4.15 -4.95
CA MET A 50 -0.03 -3.59 -3.66
C MET A 50 0.43 -2.13 -3.77
N LYS A 51 0.87 -1.65 -4.95
CA LYS A 51 1.20 -0.25 -5.20
C LYS A 51 0.01 0.69 -5.00
N LEU A 52 -1.22 0.21 -5.25
CA LEU A 52 -2.46 0.98 -5.07
C LEU A 52 -2.67 1.45 -3.63
N VAL A 53 -2.10 0.74 -2.67
CA VAL A 53 -2.10 1.12 -1.25
C VAL A 53 -0.80 1.80 -0.86
N LEU A 54 0.34 1.25 -1.30
CA LEU A 54 1.67 1.69 -0.91
C LEU A 54 1.92 3.18 -1.18
N TRP A 55 1.78 3.59 -2.44
CA TRP A 55 2.11 4.95 -2.84
C TRP A 55 1.15 5.99 -2.26
N PRO A 56 -0.18 5.80 -2.32
CA PRO A 56 -1.10 6.77 -1.71
C PRO A 56 -0.93 6.88 -0.19
N MET A 57 -0.71 5.76 0.53
CA MET A 57 -0.44 5.82 1.97
C MET A 57 0.84 6.59 2.29
N ALA A 58 1.91 6.38 1.51
CA ALA A 58 3.19 7.08 1.71
C ALA A 58 3.05 8.59 1.44
N VAL A 59 2.39 8.98 0.34
CA VAL A 59 2.12 10.39 0.01
C VAL A 59 1.25 11.04 1.07
N PHE A 60 0.17 10.38 1.49
CA PHE A 60 -0.70 10.90 2.53
C PHE A 60 0.02 11.05 3.87
N ALA A 61 0.90 10.12 4.22
CA ALA A 61 1.70 10.20 5.44
C ALA A 61 2.57 11.47 5.50
N LEU A 62 3.09 11.96 4.35
CA LEU A 62 3.84 13.21 4.29
C LEU A 62 2.95 14.43 4.58
N ALA A 63 1.72 14.47 4.06
CA ALA A 63 0.76 15.54 4.34
C ALA A 63 0.35 15.54 5.81
N GLU A 64 0.02 14.38 6.35
CA GLU A 64 -0.35 14.22 7.76
C GLU A 64 0.82 14.56 8.71
N TYR A 65 2.05 14.19 8.33
CA TYR A 65 3.25 14.55 9.11
C TYR A 65 3.43 16.05 9.21
N ARG A 66 3.22 16.78 8.10
CA ARG A 66 3.32 18.25 8.12
C ARG A 66 2.27 18.91 9.01
N SER A 67 1.10 18.31 9.11
CA SER A 67 -0.06 18.90 9.81
C SER A 67 -0.09 18.56 11.30
N ILE A 68 0.13 17.28 11.66
CA ILE A 68 0.03 16.81 13.05
C ILE A 68 1.20 15.92 13.48
N GLY A 69 1.90 15.30 12.52
CA GLY A 69 2.88 14.24 12.81
C GLY A 69 4.16 14.72 13.48
N LYS A 70 4.55 15.99 13.27
CA LYS A 70 5.80 16.57 13.86
C LYS A 70 5.82 16.50 15.37
N GLU A 71 4.65 16.62 16.00
CA GLU A 71 4.49 16.58 17.46
C GLU A 71 4.35 15.17 18.02
N ILE A 72 4.28 14.15 17.15
CA ILE A 72 4.04 12.75 17.52
C ILE A 72 5.32 11.94 17.38
N GLY A 73 6.02 11.72 18.49
CA GLY A 73 7.34 11.05 18.52
C GLY A 73 7.39 9.62 17.96
N ARG A 74 6.23 8.98 17.68
CA ARG A 74 6.10 7.63 17.11
C ARG A 74 5.39 7.62 15.74
N PHE A 75 5.26 8.76 15.09
CA PHE A 75 4.48 8.92 13.86
C PHE A 75 4.91 7.93 12.76
N TRP A 76 6.17 7.97 12.34
CA TRP A 76 6.66 7.11 11.26
C TRP A 76 6.64 5.62 11.60
N CYS A 77 6.83 5.28 12.87
CA CYS A 77 6.67 3.88 13.30
C CYS A 77 5.21 3.40 13.18
N ALA A 78 4.23 4.26 13.48
CA ALA A 78 2.83 3.92 13.27
C ALA A 78 2.51 3.77 11.78
N LYS A 79 3.00 4.68 10.95
CA LYS A 79 2.87 4.61 9.49
C LYS A 79 3.46 3.32 8.91
N LEU A 80 4.67 2.96 9.31
CA LEU A 80 5.30 1.71 8.91
C LEU A 80 4.46 0.49 9.29
N LYS A 81 3.94 0.44 10.53
CA LYS A 81 3.10 -0.69 10.97
C LYS A 81 1.80 -0.80 10.17
N GLY A 82 1.11 0.32 9.94
CA GLY A 82 -0.10 0.35 9.13
C GLY A 82 0.16 -0.09 7.70
N LEU A 83 1.21 0.45 7.09
CA LEU A 83 1.62 0.10 5.74
C LEU A 83 1.95 -1.40 5.63
N LEU A 84 2.79 -1.94 6.51
CA LEU A 84 3.14 -3.36 6.51
C LEU A 84 1.91 -4.25 6.74
N THR A 85 0.95 -3.82 7.57
CA THR A 85 -0.31 -4.55 7.76
C THR A 85 -1.10 -4.61 6.45
N ALA A 86 -1.27 -3.49 5.77
CA ALA A 86 -2.00 -3.45 4.50
C ALA A 86 -1.32 -4.29 3.43
N LEU A 87 0.01 -4.13 3.26
CA LEU A 87 0.80 -4.90 2.29
C LEU A 87 0.80 -6.41 2.57
N ALA A 88 0.78 -6.83 3.83
CA ALA A 88 0.72 -8.25 4.18
C ALA A 88 -0.68 -8.86 3.98
N LEU A 89 -1.75 -8.08 4.26
CA LEU A 89 -3.12 -8.56 4.13
C LEU A 89 -3.52 -8.83 2.67
N ILE A 90 -3.08 -8.00 1.72
CA ILE A 90 -3.43 -8.17 0.31
C ILE A 90 -3.08 -9.57 -0.19
N PRO A 91 -1.80 -10.01 -0.21
CA PRO A 91 -1.45 -11.34 -0.69
C PRO A 91 -2.00 -12.45 0.23
N ALA A 92 -2.03 -12.24 1.54
CA ALA A 92 -2.53 -13.25 2.47
C ALA A 92 -4.00 -13.60 2.20
N VAL A 93 -4.87 -12.59 2.12
CA VAL A 93 -6.30 -12.81 1.87
C VAL A 93 -6.53 -13.31 0.45
N TYR A 94 -5.83 -12.74 -0.56
CA TYR A 94 -5.93 -13.16 -1.95
C TYR A 94 -5.62 -14.67 -2.11
N TYR A 95 -4.48 -15.14 -1.63
CA TYR A 95 -4.11 -16.56 -1.78
C TYR A 95 -4.93 -17.50 -0.91
N ILE A 96 -5.45 -17.05 0.25
CA ILE A 96 -6.37 -17.85 1.07
C ILE A 96 -7.68 -18.08 0.32
N TYR A 97 -8.31 -17.02 -0.21
CA TYR A 97 -9.62 -17.21 -0.84
C TYR A 97 -9.51 -17.88 -2.22
N THR A 98 -8.50 -17.52 -3.03
CA THR A 98 -8.30 -18.16 -4.34
C THR A 98 -7.88 -19.63 -4.21
N GLY A 99 -7.07 -19.96 -3.20
CA GLY A 99 -6.73 -21.34 -2.87
C GLY A 99 -7.92 -22.16 -2.40
N ALA A 100 -8.87 -21.54 -1.67
CA ALA A 100 -10.08 -22.21 -1.20
C ALA A 100 -11.15 -22.37 -2.29
N LEU A 101 -11.30 -21.38 -3.17
CA LEU A 101 -12.36 -21.36 -4.21
C LEU A 101 -11.87 -21.88 -5.57
N GLY A 102 -10.54 -22.00 -5.80
CA GLY A 102 -9.95 -22.40 -7.06
C GLY A 102 -10.08 -21.34 -8.18
N THR A 103 -10.57 -20.15 -7.87
CA THR A 103 -10.78 -19.04 -8.82
C THR A 103 -10.69 -17.70 -8.10
N HIS A 104 -10.45 -16.62 -8.85
CA HIS A 104 -10.53 -15.24 -8.34
C HIS A 104 -11.84 -14.56 -8.81
N TRP A 105 -12.33 -13.61 -8.00
CA TRP A 105 -13.50 -12.81 -8.31
C TRP A 105 -13.18 -11.33 -8.11
N MET A 106 -13.34 -10.54 -9.15
CA MET A 106 -13.04 -9.11 -9.15
C MET A 106 -13.63 -8.34 -7.95
N LEU A 107 -14.85 -8.67 -7.52
CA LEU A 107 -15.47 -8.00 -6.35
C LEU A 107 -14.73 -8.31 -5.05
N PHE A 108 -14.20 -9.54 -4.88
CA PHE A 108 -13.38 -9.87 -3.73
C PHE A 108 -12.02 -9.20 -3.78
N ASP A 109 -11.41 -9.10 -4.98
CA ASP A 109 -10.12 -8.42 -5.15
C ASP A 109 -10.24 -6.93 -4.81
N ILE A 110 -11.31 -6.26 -5.26
CA ILE A 110 -11.64 -4.89 -4.86
C ILE A 110 -11.89 -4.78 -3.35
N ALA A 111 -12.64 -5.73 -2.77
CA ALA A 111 -12.92 -5.72 -1.33
C ALA A 111 -11.64 -5.88 -0.50
N ILE A 112 -10.67 -6.70 -0.94
CA ILE A 112 -9.37 -6.87 -0.28
C ILE A 112 -8.61 -5.54 -0.22
N PHE A 113 -8.60 -4.75 -1.29
CA PHE A 113 -7.98 -3.44 -1.31
C PHE A 113 -8.53 -2.52 -0.22
N PHE A 114 -9.87 -2.40 -0.10
CA PHE A 114 -10.50 -1.56 0.92
C PHE A 114 -10.30 -2.11 2.34
N LEU A 115 -10.39 -3.42 2.52
CA LEU A 115 -10.16 -4.07 3.81
C LEU A 115 -8.71 -3.89 4.28
N ALA A 116 -7.74 -4.09 3.39
CA ALA A 116 -6.32 -3.92 3.71
C ALA A 116 -6.00 -2.45 4.05
N THR A 117 -6.53 -1.50 3.27
CA THR A 117 -6.41 -0.07 3.54
C THR A 117 -7.01 0.29 4.90
N GLY A 118 -8.24 -0.17 5.19
CA GLY A 118 -8.92 0.06 6.46
C GLY A 118 -8.16 -0.53 7.66
N ALA A 119 -7.65 -1.76 7.53
CA ALA A 119 -6.84 -2.41 8.56
C ALA A 119 -5.52 -1.65 8.78
N GLY A 120 -4.87 -1.16 7.72
CA GLY A 120 -3.67 -0.33 7.81
C GLY A 120 -3.93 0.92 8.66
N PHE A 121 -4.95 1.72 8.32
CA PHE A 121 -5.32 2.92 9.07
C PHE A 121 -5.80 2.62 10.49
N TRP A 122 -6.47 1.49 10.71
CA TRP A 122 -6.83 1.04 12.05
C TRP A 122 -5.61 0.77 12.93
N VAL A 123 -4.59 0.05 12.40
CA VAL A 123 -3.33 -0.23 13.11
C VAL A 123 -2.55 1.07 13.38
N GLU A 124 -2.50 2.00 12.42
CA GLU A 124 -1.92 3.33 12.62
C GLU A 124 -2.59 4.06 13.78
N THR A 125 -3.92 4.20 13.72
CA THR A 125 -4.73 4.87 14.75
C THR A 125 -4.48 4.24 16.12
N ARG A 126 -4.52 2.92 16.20
CA ARG A 126 -4.29 2.19 17.44
C ARG A 126 -2.87 2.43 17.97
N THR A 127 -1.87 2.42 17.12
CA THR A 127 -0.47 2.70 17.51
C THR A 127 -0.30 4.13 17.98
N LEU A 128 -0.93 5.11 17.32
CA LEU A 128 -0.85 6.52 17.70
C LEU A 128 -1.59 6.84 19.00
N THR A 129 -2.66 6.10 19.33
CA THR A 129 -3.50 6.37 20.52
C THR A 129 -3.07 5.61 21.77
N GLN A 130 -2.45 4.42 21.66
CA GLN A 130 -2.17 3.54 22.80
C GLN A 130 -1.07 4.01 23.77
N GLY A 131 -0.35 5.08 23.48
CA GLY A 131 0.68 5.61 24.38
C GLY A 131 1.94 4.74 24.54
N LYS A 132 1.94 3.50 24.03
CA LYS A 132 3.08 2.57 24.16
C LYS A 132 4.25 2.99 23.27
N PRO A 133 5.50 2.89 23.73
CA PRO A 133 6.65 3.18 22.90
C PRO A 133 6.72 2.23 21.69
N CYS A 134 7.08 2.76 20.54
CA CYS A 134 7.39 1.96 19.37
C CYS A 134 8.80 1.36 19.55
N ARG A 135 8.95 0.07 19.27
CA ARG A 135 10.26 -0.59 19.35
C ARG A 135 11.22 -0.11 18.26
N ILE A 136 10.68 0.33 17.12
CA ILE A 136 11.47 0.84 15.98
C ILE A 136 11.64 2.35 16.14
N PRO A 137 12.87 2.88 16.13
CA PRO A 137 13.11 4.32 16.15
C PRO A 137 12.41 5.02 14.96
N ASN A 138 11.89 6.21 15.20
CA ASN A 138 11.07 6.92 14.20
C ASN A 138 11.82 7.18 12.88
N LYS A 139 13.11 7.52 12.95
CA LYS A 139 13.97 7.72 11.77
C LYS A 139 14.20 6.43 10.98
N VAL A 140 14.38 5.32 11.70
CA VAL A 140 14.54 3.99 11.07
C VAL A 140 13.25 3.57 10.37
N ALA A 141 12.10 3.80 11.01
CA ALA A 141 10.81 3.52 10.40
C ALA A 141 10.57 4.32 9.10
N ALA A 142 10.92 5.61 9.10
CA ALA A 142 10.87 6.42 7.90
C ALA A 142 11.80 5.89 6.80
N GLY A 143 13.03 5.52 7.14
CA GLY A 143 13.98 4.92 6.19
C GLY A 143 13.49 3.59 5.62
N LEU A 144 12.84 2.74 6.44
CA LEU A 144 12.24 1.49 5.97
C LEU A 144 11.07 1.72 5.00
N ILE A 145 10.24 2.74 5.23
CA ILE A 145 9.18 3.11 4.26
C ILE A 145 9.82 3.50 2.91
N VAL A 146 10.85 4.34 2.92
CA VAL A 146 11.56 4.72 1.69
C VAL A 146 12.17 3.50 1.01
N LEU A 147 12.80 2.59 1.76
CA LEU A 147 13.33 1.35 1.22
C LEU A 147 12.24 0.50 0.54
N ILE A 148 11.07 0.35 1.17
CA ILE A 148 9.94 -0.37 0.58
C ILE A 148 9.52 0.27 -0.74
N LEU A 149 9.37 1.60 -0.80
CA LEU A 149 9.03 2.32 -2.02
C LEU A 149 10.03 2.05 -3.15
N VAL A 150 11.33 2.11 -2.84
CA VAL A 150 12.41 1.83 -3.80
C VAL A 150 12.36 0.38 -4.27
N VAL A 151 12.17 -0.58 -3.36
CA VAL A 151 12.07 -2.01 -3.72
C VAL A 151 10.88 -2.24 -4.66
N PHE A 152 9.70 -1.68 -4.37
CA PHE A 152 8.54 -1.82 -5.25
C PHE A 152 8.79 -1.23 -6.64
N ALA A 153 9.41 -0.06 -6.72
CA ALA A 153 9.75 0.57 -8.00
C ALA A 153 10.75 -0.28 -8.83
N LEU A 154 11.79 -0.82 -8.19
CA LEU A 154 12.81 -1.63 -8.88
C LEU A 154 12.27 -2.99 -9.30
N VAL A 155 11.49 -3.66 -8.46
CA VAL A 155 10.97 -5.01 -8.73
C VAL A 155 9.95 -5.01 -9.87
N THR A 156 9.31 -3.88 -10.19
CA THR A 156 8.47 -3.76 -11.39
C THR A 156 9.25 -4.08 -12.67
N PHE A 157 10.54 -3.69 -12.74
CA PHE A 157 11.38 -3.91 -13.93
C PHE A 157 12.22 -5.21 -13.84
N LEU A 158 12.44 -5.73 -12.63
CA LEU A 158 13.26 -6.90 -12.37
C LEU A 158 12.52 -7.87 -11.42
N PRO A 159 11.33 -8.37 -11.80
CA PRO A 159 10.52 -9.20 -10.92
C PRO A 159 11.10 -10.61 -10.78
N PRO A 160 11.06 -11.19 -9.56
CA PRO A 160 11.28 -12.62 -9.39
C PRO A 160 10.19 -13.44 -10.11
N GLN A 161 10.56 -14.59 -10.69
CA GLN A 161 9.61 -15.47 -11.37
C GLN A 161 8.89 -16.39 -10.38
N VAL A 162 8.06 -15.81 -9.52
CA VAL A 162 7.20 -16.52 -8.57
C VAL A 162 5.76 -16.00 -8.66
N PRO A 163 4.75 -16.78 -8.23
CA PRO A 163 3.33 -16.47 -8.45
C PRO A 163 2.89 -15.07 -7.98
N LEU A 164 3.54 -14.52 -6.96
CA LEU A 164 3.23 -13.18 -6.43
C LEU A 164 3.39 -12.07 -7.48
N PHE A 165 4.32 -12.24 -8.43
CA PHE A 165 4.68 -11.26 -9.46
C PHE A 165 4.13 -11.63 -10.84
N GLN A 166 3.49 -12.81 -10.95
CA GLN A 166 2.94 -13.27 -12.20
C GLN A 166 1.60 -12.60 -12.47
N ASP A 167 1.47 -12.07 -13.67
CA ASP A 167 0.19 -11.59 -14.19
C ASP A 167 -0.73 -12.78 -14.50
N PRO A 168 -1.89 -12.91 -13.86
CA PRO A 168 -2.79 -14.03 -14.08
C PRO A 168 -3.44 -14.00 -15.47
N LEU A 169 -3.47 -12.86 -16.17
CA LEU A 169 -4.08 -12.73 -17.49
C LEU A 169 -3.11 -13.10 -18.62
N SER A 170 -1.90 -12.60 -18.59
CA SER A 170 -0.89 -12.82 -19.64
C SER A 170 0.10 -13.96 -19.31
N GLY A 171 0.21 -14.33 -18.04
CA GLY A 171 1.26 -15.23 -17.54
C GLY A 171 2.65 -14.58 -17.46
N GLY A 172 2.76 -13.30 -17.87
CA GLY A 172 4.00 -12.53 -17.86
C GLY A 172 4.42 -12.03 -16.47
N TYR A 173 5.55 -11.32 -16.42
CA TYR A 173 6.14 -10.79 -15.19
C TYR A 173 6.61 -9.34 -15.40
N GLY A 174 6.25 -8.45 -14.46
CA GLY A 174 6.75 -7.08 -14.42
C GLY A 174 6.35 -6.21 -15.59
N PHE A 175 7.22 -5.25 -15.90
CA PHE A 175 6.99 -4.27 -16.97
C PHE A 175 6.92 -4.97 -18.34
N PRO A 176 5.86 -4.75 -19.15
CA PRO A 176 5.80 -5.28 -20.50
C PRO A 176 6.90 -4.66 -21.35
N GLY A 177 7.82 -5.50 -21.86
CA GLY A 177 8.95 -5.10 -22.70
C GLY A 177 8.59 -5.04 -24.17
#